data_aac694cbfe53cc160ef76c240f67fbb1
#
_entry.id   aac694cbfe53cc160ef76c240f67fbb1
#
_cell.length_a   1.000
_cell.length_b   1.000
_cell.length_c   1.000
_cell.angle_alpha   90.00
_cell.angle_beta   90.00
_cell.angle_gamma   90.00
#
_symmetry.space_group_name_H-M   'P 1'
#
loop_
_entity.id
_entity.type
_entity.pdbx_description
1 polymer ?
#
loop_
_entity_poly.entity_id
_entity_poly.type
_entity_poly.pdbx_seq_one_letter_code
_entity_poly.pdbx_strand_id
1 'polypeptide(L)'
;FAFRIEKKTDAGWSLLYKGDRQLRVGRAFLSQVKIPLNDPNITHLRFQVQSPPGTGVLIDDIRIGPAQPQVITSAEVVPVVLPALVGAKSSALLKIKVQTTGSRDPISLKGLDVAVRGAAGEIEAAGVFATGGSSRFKSNSQVGESVTLAHVQPGGHQTTERNGAATTVTNNVRFRGSHELLEGSNYFWVACSLSADADISNTVSAICRKLLFSGGDTRQLEGEFQSQRLGVSLRTGGDDGVHTYRIPGLATTPRGTLIGVYDVRHRSGGDLPGDIDVGMSRSVDGGRTWEQMKIIMDMGDDPRWSYDGIGDPAVLVDDQTGTIWVAATWSHGNRSWRGSGQGIKPNETGQFMLVNSTDDGLTWSEPINITRQIKDPDWCFVLQGPGKGITMRDGTLVFAAQYQDSPDNGRLPHSTIIYSQDNGVTWNIGTGAFDDTTESQVIEVEPGVLMLNCRYNRQGVRVVMITRDMGATWQKHITSQRSLIEPGACMASLIDVKTETRHKGQDWLLFSNPDSSAGRNHITIKASPDRGLTWPKQHRLLLDEESSAGYSCMSMIDEDTIGILYEGSQAHMTFQRVKLRNVVGAQLIEKKKDRTTK
;
A
#
# COMPACT_ATOMS: atom_id res chain seq x y z
N PHE A 1 18.67 24.68 1.83
CA PHE A 1 19.60 25.48 2.64
C PHE A 1 20.81 24.64 2.98
N ALA A 2 22.02 25.14 2.69
CA ALA A 2 23.25 24.51 3.17
C ALA A 2 23.61 25.13 4.52
N PHE A 3 23.55 24.33 5.59
CA PHE A 3 23.97 24.72 6.92
C PHE A 3 25.22 23.93 7.30
N ARG A 4 26.28 24.63 7.72
CA ARG A 4 27.56 24.05 8.13
C ARG A 4 28.01 24.66 9.45
N ILE A 5 28.66 23.84 10.26
CA ILE A 5 29.42 24.30 11.42
C ILE A 5 30.85 23.85 11.19
N GLU A 6 31.76 24.80 11.28
CA GLU A 6 33.20 24.57 11.21
C GLU A 6 33.82 24.79 12.57
N LYS A 7 34.84 24.03 12.90
CA LYS A 7 35.68 24.21 14.06
C LYS A 7 37.04 24.77 13.68
N LYS A 8 37.61 25.62 14.53
CA LYS A 8 38.98 26.12 14.42
C LYS A 8 39.84 25.47 15.48
N THR A 9 40.95 24.87 15.07
CA THR A 9 42.05 24.39 15.91
C THR A 9 43.33 25.09 15.50
N ASP A 10 44.46 24.76 16.11
CA ASP A 10 45.77 25.24 15.70
C ASP A 10 46.11 24.88 14.24
N ALA A 11 45.53 23.79 13.72
CA ALA A 11 45.66 23.38 12.31
C ALA A 11 44.74 24.15 11.35
N GLY A 12 43.94 25.12 11.82
CA GLY A 12 43.04 25.93 11.02
C GLY A 12 41.58 25.51 11.08
N TRP A 13 40.78 25.96 10.13
CA TRP A 13 39.34 25.66 10.04
C TRP A 13 39.07 24.31 9.37
N SER A 14 38.20 23.51 9.98
CA SER A 14 37.75 22.24 9.42
C SER A 14 36.27 22.04 9.66
N LEU A 15 35.59 21.24 8.80
CA LEU A 15 34.19 20.95 8.89
C LEU A 15 33.91 20.10 10.13
N LEU A 16 33.00 20.55 11.00
CA LEU A 16 32.51 19.82 12.16
C LEU A 16 31.14 19.17 11.89
N TYR A 17 30.23 19.89 11.20
CA TYR A 17 28.89 19.44 10.93
C TYR A 17 28.38 19.97 9.60
N LYS A 18 27.64 19.11 8.87
CA LYS A 18 26.98 19.43 7.61
C LYS A 18 25.49 19.06 7.69
N GLY A 19 24.62 20.08 7.69
CA GLY A 19 23.19 19.95 7.89
C GLY A 19 22.34 19.97 6.62
N ASP A 20 22.93 19.81 5.45
CA ASP A 20 22.28 20.00 4.13
C ASP A 20 21.01 19.14 3.92
N ARG A 21 20.85 18.07 4.67
CA ARG A 21 19.73 17.13 4.54
C ARG A 21 18.66 17.21 5.63
N GLN A 22 18.86 18.01 6.68
CA GLN A 22 18.00 18.01 7.86
C GLN A 22 17.06 19.22 7.95
N LEU A 23 17.30 20.27 7.16
CA LEU A 23 16.47 21.46 7.17
C LEU A 23 15.35 21.34 6.13
N ARG A 24 14.19 20.83 6.55
CA ARG A 24 12.96 21.01 5.79
C ARG A 24 12.30 22.31 6.20
N VAL A 25 12.16 23.21 5.23
CA VAL A 25 11.47 24.48 5.40
C VAL A 25 9.96 24.23 5.38
N GLY A 26 9.31 24.33 6.53
CA GLY A 26 7.87 24.37 6.69
C GLY A 26 7.52 25.40 7.79
N ARG A 27 6.29 25.87 7.82
CA ARG A 27 5.84 26.82 8.84
C ARG A 27 6.09 26.24 10.24
N ALA A 28 6.95 26.91 11.03
CA ALA A 28 7.27 26.60 12.42
C ALA A 28 7.95 25.24 12.68
N PHE A 29 9.19 25.05 12.21
CA PHE A 29 10.01 23.93 12.65
C PHE A 29 11.17 24.38 13.53
N LEU A 30 11.18 23.94 14.80
CA LEU A 30 12.35 23.96 15.66
C LEU A 30 13.03 22.59 15.57
N SER A 31 14.24 22.55 15.02
CA SER A 31 15.07 21.34 15.01
C SER A 31 16.19 21.52 16.01
N GLN A 32 16.33 20.59 16.96
CA GLN A 32 17.48 20.54 17.84
C GLN A 32 18.56 19.65 17.24
N VAL A 33 19.76 20.16 17.14
CA VAL A 33 20.94 19.42 16.69
C VAL A 33 21.97 19.39 17.82
N LYS A 34 22.44 18.18 18.16
CA LYS A 34 23.53 17.99 19.12
C LYS A 34 24.77 17.56 18.37
N ILE A 35 25.87 18.27 18.58
CA ILE A 35 27.13 18.06 17.85
C ILE A 35 28.22 17.78 18.87
N PRO A 36 28.84 16.58 18.87
CA PRO A 36 29.93 16.27 19.78
C PRO A 36 31.16 17.10 19.44
N LEU A 37 31.68 17.81 20.41
CA LEU A 37 32.94 18.54 20.35
C LEU A 37 34.04 17.67 21.00
N ASN A 38 34.47 16.60 20.33
CA ASN A 38 35.40 15.61 20.88
C ASN A 38 36.87 16.01 20.73
N ASP A 39 37.16 17.27 20.44
CA ASP A 39 38.50 17.79 20.25
C ASP A 39 38.77 18.91 21.27
N PRO A 40 39.67 18.72 22.25
CA PRO A 40 39.94 19.72 23.28
C PRO A 40 40.63 20.97 22.75
N ASN A 41 41.14 20.95 21.52
CA ASN A 41 41.85 22.07 20.91
C ASN A 41 40.92 23.00 20.13
N ILE A 42 39.59 22.81 20.18
CA ILE A 42 38.65 23.71 19.50
C ILE A 42 38.67 25.05 20.20
N THR A 43 39.03 26.10 19.49
CA THR A 43 39.05 27.47 19.99
C THR A 43 37.87 28.28 19.53
N HIS A 44 37.30 27.99 18.35
CA HIS A 44 36.20 28.74 17.77
C HIS A 44 35.26 27.80 16.98
N LEU A 45 33.97 28.17 16.96
CA LEU A 45 32.95 27.60 16.08
C LEU A 45 32.46 28.67 15.10
N ARG A 46 32.32 28.31 13.82
CA ARG A 46 31.76 29.16 12.80
C ARG A 46 30.54 28.51 12.19
N PHE A 47 29.41 29.25 12.23
CA PHE A 47 28.15 28.85 11.61
C PHE A 47 28.04 29.46 10.23
N GLN A 48 27.87 28.66 9.20
CA GLN A 48 27.68 29.08 7.83
C GLN A 48 26.35 28.62 7.29
N VAL A 49 25.60 29.55 6.72
CA VAL A 49 24.29 29.29 6.10
C VAL A 49 24.34 29.83 4.67
N GLN A 50 23.99 29.00 3.70
CA GLN A 50 23.69 29.43 2.33
C GLN A 50 22.18 29.35 2.13
N SER A 51 21.54 30.48 1.93
CA SER A 51 20.11 30.60 1.68
C SER A 51 19.85 31.51 0.48
N PRO A 52 18.75 31.27 -0.27
CA PRO A 52 18.33 32.22 -1.31
C PRO A 52 18.09 33.62 -0.74
N PRO A 53 18.20 34.69 -1.55
CA PRO A 53 17.89 36.04 -1.11
C PRO A 53 16.48 36.15 -0.49
N GLY A 54 16.38 36.87 0.61
CA GLY A 54 15.10 37.05 1.33
C GLY A 54 14.69 35.88 2.24
N THR A 55 15.55 34.87 2.39
CA THR A 55 15.35 33.74 3.31
C THR A 55 16.49 33.68 4.33
N GLY A 56 16.28 33.02 5.47
CA GLY A 56 17.29 32.89 6.52
C GLY A 56 17.06 31.69 7.41
N VAL A 57 18.02 31.43 8.27
CA VAL A 57 17.94 30.43 9.34
C VAL A 57 18.06 31.16 10.67
N LEU A 58 17.09 30.96 11.55
CA LEU A 58 17.21 31.39 12.94
C LEU A 58 17.94 30.30 13.73
N ILE A 59 19.02 30.69 14.40
CA ILE A 59 19.73 29.84 15.35
C ILE A 59 19.42 30.38 16.72
N ASP A 60 18.82 29.55 17.56
CA ASP A 60 18.41 29.88 18.91
C ASP A 60 18.93 28.83 19.90
N ASP A 61 19.08 29.21 21.15
CA ASP A 61 19.42 28.33 22.29
C ASP A 61 20.70 27.49 22.06
N ILE A 62 21.81 28.15 21.69
CA ILE A 62 23.12 27.48 21.59
C ILE A 62 23.61 27.18 23.01
N ARG A 63 23.73 25.90 23.34
CA ARG A 63 24.29 25.43 24.61
C ARG A 63 25.55 24.62 24.37
N ILE A 64 26.61 24.94 25.09
CA ILE A 64 27.86 24.19 25.08
C ILE A 64 28.08 23.67 26.51
N GLY A 65 28.24 22.37 26.64
CA GLY A 65 28.47 21.73 27.91
C GLY A 65 29.16 20.38 27.79
N PRO A 66 29.63 19.79 28.90
CA PRO A 66 30.25 18.47 28.86
C PRO A 66 29.20 17.43 28.43
N ALA A 67 29.61 16.54 27.54
CA ALA A 67 28.79 15.39 27.17
C ALA A 67 28.52 14.54 28.43
N GLN A 68 27.26 14.24 28.69
CA GLN A 68 26.87 13.36 29.79
C GLN A 68 27.13 11.89 29.41
N PRO A 69 27.50 11.02 30.37
CA PRO A 69 27.57 9.59 30.11
C PRO A 69 26.26 9.09 29.51
N GLN A 70 26.36 8.21 28.51
CA GLN A 70 25.16 7.65 27.91
C GLN A 70 24.50 6.66 28.89
N VAL A 71 23.19 6.80 29.05
CA VAL A 71 22.37 5.89 29.85
C VAL A 71 21.13 5.47 29.08
N ILE A 72 20.72 4.21 29.25
CA ILE A 72 19.46 3.70 28.70
C ILE A 72 18.32 4.08 29.65
N THR A 73 17.40 4.91 29.17
CA THR A 73 16.25 5.37 29.96
C THR A 73 15.05 4.45 29.83
N SER A 74 14.84 3.85 28.66
CA SER A 74 13.80 2.84 28.44
C SER A 74 14.17 1.88 27.30
N ALA A 75 13.57 0.70 27.33
CA ALA A 75 13.57 -0.25 26.23
C ALA A 75 12.19 -0.94 26.18
N GLU A 76 11.58 -0.98 25.01
CA GLU A 76 10.22 -1.48 24.84
C GLU A 76 10.02 -2.14 23.47
N VAL A 77 9.06 -3.07 23.39
CA VAL A 77 8.51 -3.55 22.13
C VAL A 77 7.43 -2.56 21.70
N VAL A 78 7.55 -2.05 20.50
CA VAL A 78 6.54 -1.17 19.90
C VAL A 78 5.64 -2.01 19.00
N PRO A 79 4.34 -2.16 19.31
CA PRO A 79 3.42 -2.89 18.44
C PRO A 79 3.44 -2.32 17.02
N VAL A 80 3.39 -3.20 16.03
CA VAL A 80 3.35 -2.85 14.61
C VAL A 80 2.55 -3.90 13.85
N VAL A 81 1.80 -3.46 12.84
CA VAL A 81 1.07 -4.33 11.91
C VAL A 81 1.65 -4.13 10.52
N LEU A 82 2.40 -5.13 10.06
CA LEU A 82 3.02 -5.14 8.72
C LEU A 82 2.80 -6.52 8.08
N PRO A 83 2.68 -6.60 6.75
CA PRO A 83 2.64 -7.91 6.10
C PRO A 83 4.02 -8.58 6.15
N ALA A 84 4.04 -9.89 6.43
CA ALA A 84 5.21 -10.72 6.20
C ALA A 84 5.07 -11.37 4.82
N LEU A 85 6.03 -11.11 3.90
CA LEU A 85 5.84 -11.35 2.49
C LEU A 85 6.73 -12.48 1.97
N VAL A 86 6.12 -13.50 1.39
CA VAL A 86 6.79 -14.46 0.50
C VAL A 86 7.36 -13.70 -0.70
N GLY A 87 8.58 -14.01 -1.09
CA GLY A 87 9.31 -13.31 -2.16
C GLY A 87 10.09 -12.08 -1.70
N ALA A 88 9.83 -11.55 -0.50
CA ALA A 88 10.65 -10.48 0.06
C ALA A 88 11.94 -11.03 0.71
N LYS A 89 13.06 -10.31 0.56
CA LYS A 89 14.34 -10.69 1.20
C LYS A 89 14.26 -10.77 2.71
N SER A 90 13.47 -9.89 3.33
CA SER A 90 13.25 -9.83 4.77
C SER A 90 11.94 -9.12 5.06
N SER A 91 11.11 -9.71 5.91
CA SER A 91 9.84 -9.14 6.37
C SER A 91 9.92 -8.82 7.86
N ALA A 92 9.55 -7.60 8.24
CA ALA A 92 9.57 -7.17 9.64
C ALA A 92 8.52 -7.89 10.47
N LEU A 93 8.91 -8.40 11.63
CA LEU A 93 8.02 -9.08 12.57
C LEU A 93 7.80 -8.30 13.86
N LEU A 94 8.86 -7.66 14.37
CA LEU A 94 8.86 -7.03 15.67
C LEU A 94 9.70 -5.76 15.66
N LYS A 95 9.18 -4.70 16.26
CA LYS A 95 9.85 -3.40 16.42
C LYS A 95 10.25 -3.20 17.88
N ILE A 96 11.50 -2.84 18.10
CA ILE A 96 12.04 -2.58 19.44
C ILE A 96 12.57 -1.16 19.46
N LYS A 97 12.23 -0.39 20.48
CA LYS A 97 12.73 0.95 20.70
C LYS A 97 13.59 0.97 21.97
N VAL A 98 14.78 1.51 21.86
CA VAL A 98 15.68 1.80 22.99
C VAL A 98 15.88 3.30 23.06
N GLN A 99 15.54 3.89 24.18
CA GLN A 99 15.70 5.33 24.42
C GLN A 99 16.93 5.56 25.28
N THR A 100 17.76 6.51 24.88
CA THR A 100 18.98 6.89 25.60
C THR A 100 19.03 8.40 25.83
N THR A 101 19.82 8.79 26.81
CA THR A 101 20.25 10.18 27.05
C THR A 101 21.75 10.21 27.26
N GLY A 102 22.40 11.33 26.92
CA GLY A 102 23.86 11.45 26.95
C GLY A 102 24.53 10.80 25.75
N SER A 103 25.77 11.17 25.50
CA SER A 103 26.54 10.73 24.32
C SER A 103 27.98 10.35 24.64
N ARG A 104 28.44 10.54 25.89
CA ARG A 104 29.78 10.12 26.34
C ARG A 104 29.76 8.64 26.71
N ASP A 105 30.81 7.93 26.42
CA ASP A 105 30.97 6.49 26.69
C ASP A 105 29.82 5.69 26.07
N PRO A 106 29.68 5.68 24.71
CA PRO A 106 28.49 5.17 24.04
C PRO A 106 28.26 3.68 24.32
N ILE A 107 27.02 3.35 24.64
CA ILE A 107 26.56 1.98 24.90
C ILE A 107 26.28 1.31 23.54
N SER A 108 26.64 0.03 23.43
CA SER A 108 26.30 -0.80 22.26
C SER A 108 25.31 -1.88 22.62
N LEU A 109 24.32 -2.11 21.77
CA LEU A 109 23.53 -3.35 21.79
C LEU A 109 24.42 -4.49 21.33
N LYS A 110 24.54 -5.56 22.13
CA LYS A 110 25.38 -6.73 21.90
C LYS A 110 24.61 -7.99 21.53
N GLY A 111 23.32 -8.00 21.75
CA GLY A 111 22.48 -9.13 21.38
C GLY A 111 21.04 -9.03 21.84
N LEU A 112 20.23 -9.94 21.34
CA LEU A 112 18.81 -10.08 21.66
C LEU A 112 18.47 -11.56 21.85
N ASP A 113 17.66 -11.87 22.87
CA ASP A 113 17.01 -13.16 23.03
C ASP A 113 15.58 -13.05 22.49
N VAL A 114 15.29 -13.76 21.41
CA VAL A 114 14.05 -13.68 20.65
C VAL A 114 13.46 -15.08 20.49
N ALA A 115 12.14 -15.19 20.53
CA ALA A 115 11.45 -16.36 20.02
C ALA A 115 10.67 -15.99 18.75
N VAL A 116 10.81 -16.81 17.70
CA VAL A 116 10.10 -16.64 16.42
C VAL A 116 9.24 -17.87 16.21
N ARG A 117 7.96 -17.65 15.85
CA ARG A 117 6.94 -18.69 15.75
C ARG A 117 6.27 -18.65 14.38
N GLY A 118 6.07 -19.82 13.76
CA GLY A 118 5.34 -20.01 12.50
C GLY A 118 4.98 -21.48 12.32
N ALA A 119 4.34 -21.85 11.22
CA ALA A 119 4.18 -23.24 10.87
C ALA A 119 5.53 -23.87 10.49
N ALA A 120 5.60 -25.18 10.55
CA ALA A 120 6.84 -25.91 10.27
C ALA A 120 7.30 -25.65 8.83
N GLY A 121 8.55 -25.20 8.67
CA GLY A 121 9.16 -24.93 7.35
C GLY A 121 8.80 -23.59 6.71
N GLU A 122 7.94 -22.76 7.32
CA GLU A 122 7.57 -21.46 6.74
C GLU A 122 8.66 -20.38 6.86
N ILE A 123 9.43 -20.41 7.96
CA ILE A 123 10.48 -19.42 8.22
C ILE A 123 11.84 -20.04 7.88
N GLU A 124 12.53 -19.49 6.89
CA GLU A 124 13.86 -19.94 6.49
C GLU A 124 14.96 -19.34 7.35
N ALA A 125 14.90 -18.04 7.60
CA ALA A 125 15.88 -17.35 8.40
C ALA A 125 15.24 -16.18 9.17
N ALA A 126 15.90 -15.77 10.26
CA ALA A 126 15.57 -14.54 10.98
C ALA A 126 16.83 -13.71 11.21
N GLY A 127 16.65 -12.39 11.28
CA GLY A 127 17.74 -11.44 11.46
C GLY A 127 17.33 -10.23 12.30
N VAL A 128 18.32 -9.47 12.75
CA VAL A 128 18.12 -8.22 13.48
C VAL A 128 18.64 -7.06 12.64
N PHE A 129 17.84 -6.00 12.54
CA PHE A 129 18.11 -4.81 11.74
C PHE A 129 18.08 -3.57 12.65
N ALA A 130 19.05 -2.67 12.49
CA ALA A 130 19.08 -1.39 13.20
C ALA A 130 18.82 -0.24 12.22
N THR A 131 17.85 0.60 12.53
CA THR A 131 17.50 1.75 11.69
C THR A 131 17.86 3.08 12.33
N GLY A 132 18.64 3.05 13.42
CA GLY A 132 19.03 4.24 14.18
C GLY A 132 17.81 4.99 14.70
N GLY A 133 17.75 6.29 14.49
CA GLY A 133 16.61 7.12 14.89
C GLY A 133 15.36 6.98 14.01
N SER A 134 15.41 6.20 12.92
CA SER A 134 14.27 5.99 12.02
C SER A 134 13.37 4.87 12.51
N SER A 135 12.10 5.16 12.73
CA SER A 135 11.11 4.17 13.13
C SER A 135 10.59 3.28 12.00
N ARG A 136 11.09 3.43 10.76
CA ARG A 136 10.71 2.62 9.59
C ARG A 136 11.70 1.49 9.36
N PHE A 137 11.19 0.31 9.02
CA PHE A 137 12.01 -0.85 8.66
C PHE A 137 12.84 -0.59 7.38
N LYS A 138 14.08 -1.09 7.38
CA LYS A 138 14.99 -1.06 6.22
C LYS A 138 15.78 -2.36 6.19
N SER A 139 15.57 -3.14 5.17
CA SER A 139 16.21 -4.46 4.99
C SER A 139 17.73 -4.42 4.73
N ASN A 140 18.31 -3.25 4.43
CA ASN A 140 19.75 -3.08 4.19
C ASN A 140 20.55 -2.67 5.45
N SER A 141 19.92 -2.62 6.62
CA SER A 141 20.53 -2.17 7.89
C SER A 141 20.73 -3.29 8.89
N GLN A 142 21.01 -4.52 8.44
CA GLN A 142 21.16 -5.70 9.30
C GLN A 142 22.34 -5.57 10.26
N VAL A 143 22.14 -6.03 11.51
CA VAL A 143 23.15 -6.09 12.57
C VAL A 143 23.50 -7.55 12.83
N GLY A 144 24.77 -7.93 12.58
CA GLY A 144 25.22 -9.31 12.72
C GLY A 144 24.76 -10.21 11.56
N GLU A 145 24.92 -11.51 11.74
CA GLU A 145 24.53 -12.52 10.74
C GLU A 145 23.07 -12.95 10.92
N SER A 146 22.40 -13.29 9.80
CA SER A 146 21.10 -13.96 9.85
C SER A 146 21.25 -15.35 10.46
N VAL A 147 20.33 -15.71 11.34
CA VAL A 147 20.26 -17.09 11.86
C VAL A 147 19.34 -17.89 10.97
N THR A 148 19.87 -18.89 10.28
CA THR A 148 19.06 -19.81 9.49
C THR A 148 18.27 -20.73 10.43
N LEU A 149 16.94 -20.67 10.40
CA LEU A 149 16.06 -21.46 11.27
C LEU A 149 15.81 -22.88 10.74
N ALA A 150 16.08 -23.15 9.46
CA ALA A 150 15.92 -24.47 8.83
C ALA A 150 16.96 -25.51 9.33
N HIS A 151 18.08 -25.06 9.95
CA HIS A 151 19.10 -25.89 10.53
C HIS A 151 19.43 -25.45 11.95
N VAL A 152 18.48 -25.56 12.88
CA VAL A 152 18.77 -25.36 14.30
C VAL A 152 19.64 -26.54 14.77
N GLN A 153 20.94 -26.29 14.95
CA GLN A 153 21.84 -27.22 15.62
C GLN A 153 21.30 -27.58 17.03
N PRO A 154 21.53 -28.82 17.53
CA PRO A 154 21.07 -29.24 18.84
C PRO A 154 21.65 -28.33 19.94
N GLY A 155 20.83 -27.46 20.50
CA GLY A 155 21.23 -26.46 21.54
C GLY A 155 20.26 -25.26 21.60
N GLY A 156 19.52 -24.97 20.53
CA GLY A 156 18.37 -24.05 20.56
C GLY A 156 17.11 -24.84 20.95
N HIS A 157 16.42 -24.43 22.01
CA HIS A 157 15.16 -25.06 22.41
C HIS A 157 14.07 -24.77 21.35
N GLN A 158 13.76 -25.79 20.55
CA GLN A 158 12.60 -25.78 19.68
C GLN A 158 11.42 -26.39 20.44
N THR A 159 10.31 -25.67 20.52
CA THR A 159 9.06 -26.21 21.06
C THR A 159 8.04 -26.35 19.94
N THR A 160 7.36 -27.49 19.92
CA THR A 160 6.36 -27.81 18.90
C THR A 160 5.01 -27.97 19.59
N GLU A 161 4.02 -27.23 19.12
CA GLU A 161 2.64 -27.33 19.58
C GLU A 161 1.77 -27.82 18.41
N ARG A 162 0.90 -28.81 18.67
CA ARG A 162 -0.07 -29.29 17.69
C ARG A 162 -1.46 -28.78 18.06
N ASN A 163 -2.04 -27.94 17.21
CA ASN A 163 -3.42 -27.52 17.27
C ASN A 163 -4.15 -28.05 16.03
N GLY A 164 -4.80 -29.23 16.17
CA GLY A 164 -5.42 -29.90 15.04
C GLY A 164 -4.41 -30.43 14.03
N ALA A 165 -4.59 -30.12 12.74
CA ALA A 165 -3.72 -30.57 11.65
C ALA A 165 -2.43 -29.72 11.48
N ALA A 166 -2.38 -28.52 12.06
CA ALA A 166 -1.23 -27.62 11.92
C ALA A 166 -0.21 -27.80 13.06
N THR A 167 1.07 -27.91 12.72
CA THR A 167 2.19 -27.94 13.66
C THR A 167 2.84 -26.58 13.72
N THR A 168 2.71 -25.90 14.85
CA THR A 168 3.39 -24.62 15.12
C THR A 168 4.75 -24.87 15.76
N VAL A 169 5.77 -24.25 15.22
CA VAL A 169 7.16 -24.34 15.69
C VAL A 169 7.59 -23.01 16.27
N THR A 170 8.12 -23.02 17.50
CA THR A 170 8.75 -21.86 18.13
C THR A 170 10.24 -22.07 18.22
N ASN A 171 11.00 -21.21 17.58
CA ASN A 171 12.46 -21.20 17.59
C ASN A 171 12.96 -20.11 18.55
N ASN A 172 13.67 -20.49 19.61
CA ASN A 172 14.35 -19.55 20.50
C ASN A 172 15.74 -19.26 19.95
N VAL A 173 16.00 -18.01 19.63
CA VAL A 173 17.23 -17.58 18.96
C VAL A 173 17.89 -16.47 19.76
N ARG A 174 19.20 -16.60 19.97
CA ARG A 174 20.02 -15.53 20.49
C ARG A 174 20.81 -14.90 19.36
N PHE A 175 20.40 -13.71 18.97
CA PHE A 175 21.18 -12.89 18.03
C PHE A 175 22.37 -12.25 18.76
N ARG A 176 23.53 -12.23 18.09
CA ARG A 176 24.74 -11.55 18.55
C ARG A 176 25.23 -10.58 17.49
N GLY A 177 25.71 -9.44 17.92
CA GLY A 177 26.23 -8.38 17.07
C GLY A 177 26.71 -7.21 17.91
N SER A 178 27.05 -6.11 17.28
CA SER A 178 27.40 -4.88 17.99
C SER A 178 26.87 -3.69 17.22
N HIS A 179 26.02 -2.91 17.85
CA HIS A 179 25.52 -1.65 17.29
C HIS A 179 25.53 -0.57 18.35
N GLU A 180 26.29 0.50 18.09
CA GLU A 180 26.39 1.65 18.98
C GLU A 180 25.07 2.42 18.99
N LEU A 181 24.60 2.78 20.19
CA LEU A 181 23.37 3.54 20.37
C LEU A 181 23.63 5.04 20.16
N LEU A 182 22.74 5.67 19.42
CA LEU A 182 22.68 7.13 19.30
C LEU A 182 22.02 7.72 20.55
N GLU A 183 22.33 8.96 20.91
CA GLU A 183 21.52 9.68 21.87
C GLU A 183 20.09 9.88 21.33
N GLY A 184 19.07 9.61 22.13
CA GLY A 184 17.67 9.66 21.72
C GLY A 184 17.09 8.28 21.42
N SER A 185 16.20 8.21 20.45
CA SER A 185 15.52 6.96 20.07
C SER A 185 16.39 6.13 19.13
N ASN A 186 16.50 4.83 19.43
CA ASN A 186 17.15 3.83 18.59
C ASN A 186 16.16 2.72 18.29
N TYR A 187 15.95 2.40 17.02
CA TYR A 187 15.02 1.37 16.59
C TYR A 187 15.74 0.14 16.07
N PHE A 188 15.30 -1.01 16.56
CA PHE A 188 15.75 -2.33 16.13
C PHE A 188 14.54 -3.14 15.67
N TRP A 189 14.77 -4.00 14.69
CA TRP A 189 13.74 -4.84 14.11
C TRP A 189 14.18 -6.29 14.09
N VAL A 190 13.28 -7.18 14.47
CA VAL A 190 13.41 -8.59 14.16
C VAL A 190 12.65 -8.82 12.86
N ALA A 191 13.29 -9.42 11.89
CA ALA A 191 12.68 -9.73 10.60
C ALA A 191 13.04 -11.17 10.18
N CYS A 192 12.25 -11.75 9.27
CA CYS A 192 12.48 -13.08 8.72
C CYS A 192 12.42 -13.11 7.20
N SER A 193 13.04 -14.12 6.59
CA SER A 193 12.71 -14.60 5.25
C SER A 193 11.75 -15.77 5.35
N LEU A 194 10.82 -15.85 4.40
CA LEU A 194 9.81 -16.91 4.31
C LEU A 194 10.15 -17.88 3.19
N SER A 195 9.82 -19.14 3.40
CA SER A 195 9.87 -20.15 2.34
C SER A 195 8.95 -19.76 1.17
N ALA A 196 9.37 -20.07 -0.05
CA ALA A 196 8.54 -19.88 -1.23
C ALA A 196 7.20 -20.65 -1.16
N ASP A 197 7.18 -21.76 -0.41
CA ASP A 197 6.01 -22.63 -0.22
C ASP A 197 5.20 -22.28 1.04
N ALA A 198 5.50 -21.17 1.73
CA ALA A 198 4.77 -20.78 2.93
C ALA A 198 3.28 -20.55 2.64
N ASP A 199 2.40 -21.08 3.49
CA ASP A 199 0.95 -20.88 3.32
C ASP A 199 0.55 -19.48 3.75
N ILE A 200 0.30 -18.62 2.78
CA ILE A 200 -0.07 -17.21 2.98
C ILE A 200 -1.41 -17.00 3.70
N SER A 201 -2.10 -18.07 4.09
CA SER A 201 -3.27 -18.02 4.98
C SER A 201 -2.88 -18.01 6.46
N ASN A 202 -1.61 -18.28 6.78
CA ASN A 202 -1.07 -18.33 8.12
C ASN A 202 -0.59 -16.96 8.64
N THR A 203 -0.01 -16.99 9.83
CA THR A 203 0.66 -15.87 10.48
C THR A 203 2.01 -16.32 11.03
N VAL A 204 2.97 -15.41 11.05
CA VAL A 204 4.22 -15.57 11.77
C VAL A 204 4.28 -14.58 12.92
N SER A 205 4.97 -14.95 13.99
CA SER A 205 5.01 -14.13 15.20
C SER A 205 6.41 -14.07 15.79
N ALA A 206 6.71 -12.99 16.49
CA ALA A 206 7.96 -12.85 17.23
C ALA A 206 7.73 -12.19 18.60
N ILE A 207 8.62 -12.52 19.55
CA ILE A 207 8.73 -11.85 20.84
C ILE A 207 10.21 -11.66 21.17
N CYS A 208 10.58 -10.48 21.68
CA CYS A 208 11.89 -10.25 22.27
C CYS A 208 11.77 -10.30 23.79
N ARG A 209 12.56 -11.17 24.41
CA ARG A 209 12.53 -11.38 25.86
C ARG A 209 13.61 -10.58 26.59
N LYS A 210 14.76 -10.35 25.93
CA LYS A 210 15.92 -9.76 26.56
C LYS A 210 16.80 -9.02 25.57
N LEU A 211 17.30 -7.88 25.98
CA LEU A 211 18.36 -7.12 25.30
C LEU A 211 19.66 -7.23 26.12
N LEU A 212 20.78 -7.36 25.43
CA LEU A 212 22.12 -7.42 25.99
C LEU A 212 22.93 -6.22 25.50
N PHE A 213 23.55 -5.49 26.45
CA PHE A 213 24.32 -4.29 26.11
C PHE A 213 25.80 -4.46 26.50
N SER A 214 26.65 -3.52 26.03
CA SER A 214 28.03 -3.41 26.46
C SER A 214 28.11 -3.21 27.97
N GLY A 215 29.25 -3.65 28.61
CA GLY A 215 29.39 -3.59 30.05
C GLY A 215 28.61 -4.67 30.82
N GLY A 216 27.92 -5.59 30.13
CA GLY A 216 27.14 -6.67 30.74
C GLY A 216 25.73 -6.27 31.19
N ASP A 217 25.29 -5.03 30.92
CA ASP A 217 23.92 -4.60 31.23
C ASP A 217 22.91 -5.38 30.40
N THR A 218 21.76 -5.66 30.98
CA THR A 218 20.68 -6.39 30.33
C THR A 218 19.33 -5.80 30.67
N ARG A 219 18.40 -5.82 29.70
CA ARG A 219 17.00 -5.41 29.91
C ARG A 219 16.08 -6.56 29.53
N GLN A 220 15.24 -6.98 30.48
CA GLN A 220 14.11 -7.87 30.20
C GLN A 220 13.02 -7.05 29.56
N LEU A 221 12.36 -7.62 28.55
CA LEU A 221 11.19 -7.03 27.90
C LEU A 221 9.98 -7.91 28.20
N GLU A 222 8.94 -7.29 28.70
CA GLU A 222 7.63 -7.93 28.90
C GLU A 222 6.78 -7.76 27.64
N GLY A 223 5.85 -8.68 27.41
CA GLY A 223 4.91 -8.60 26.30
C GLY A 223 4.50 -9.98 25.78
N GLU A 224 3.68 -9.94 24.73
CA GLU A 224 3.18 -11.12 24.03
C GLU A 224 3.79 -11.21 22.63
N PHE A 225 3.59 -12.37 21.98
CA PHE A 225 3.96 -12.54 20.59
C PHE A 225 3.23 -11.53 19.70
N GLN A 226 4.00 -10.75 18.94
CA GLN A 226 3.47 -9.89 17.89
C GLN A 226 3.31 -10.73 16.62
N SER A 227 2.10 -10.77 16.07
CA SER A 227 1.76 -11.61 14.92
C SER A 227 1.58 -10.79 13.66
N GLN A 228 2.20 -11.23 12.57
CA GLN A 228 2.08 -10.64 11.25
C GLN A 228 1.41 -11.63 10.29
N ARG A 229 0.48 -11.14 9.45
CA ARG A 229 -0.15 -11.95 8.41
C ARG A 229 0.81 -12.17 7.27
N LEU A 230 0.78 -13.37 6.69
CA LEU A 230 1.54 -13.66 5.49
C LEU A 230 0.84 -13.05 4.27
N GLY A 231 1.65 -12.80 3.23
CA GLY A 231 1.22 -12.35 1.92
C GLY A 231 2.30 -12.64 0.89
N VAL A 232 2.11 -12.13 -0.32
CA VAL A 232 3.06 -12.23 -1.42
C VAL A 232 3.56 -10.84 -1.80
N SER A 233 4.87 -10.69 -1.92
CA SER A 233 5.49 -9.57 -2.62
C SER A 233 5.34 -9.80 -4.13
N LEU A 234 4.17 -9.44 -4.69
CA LEU A 234 3.88 -9.72 -6.09
C LEU A 234 4.80 -8.91 -7.01
N ARG A 235 5.05 -7.65 -6.69
CA ARG A 235 5.99 -6.77 -7.43
C ARG A 235 6.69 -5.82 -6.48
N THR A 236 7.97 -5.63 -6.72
CA THR A 236 8.81 -4.66 -6.02
C THR A 236 9.58 -3.82 -7.03
N GLY A 237 9.94 -2.59 -6.68
CA GLY A 237 10.77 -1.75 -7.56
C GLY A 237 12.10 -2.41 -7.87
N GLY A 238 12.45 -2.46 -9.15
CA GLY A 238 13.61 -3.15 -9.70
C GLY A 238 13.31 -4.54 -10.27
N ASP A 239 12.17 -5.17 -9.95
CA ASP A 239 11.74 -6.39 -10.61
C ASP A 239 11.56 -6.11 -12.11
N ASP A 240 11.97 -7.06 -12.96
CA ASP A 240 11.91 -6.95 -14.44
C ASP A 240 12.54 -5.66 -15.01
N GLY A 241 13.42 -4.98 -14.25
CA GLY A 241 14.04 -3.70 -14.63
C GLY A 241 13.12 -2.49 -14.48
N VAL A 242 11.94 -2.65 -13.90
CA VAL A 242 10.90 -1.61 -13.73
C VAL A 242 11.17 -0.76 -12.49
N HIS A 243 11.06 0.56 -12.64
CA HIS A 243 11.28 1.47 -11.51
C HIS A 243 10.18 1.36 -10.45
N THR A 244 8.91 1.33 -10.87
CA THR A 244 7.77 1.36 -9.93
C THR A 244 6.56 0.63 -10.50
N TYR A 245 5.88 -0.14 -9.64
CA TYR A 245 4.56 -0.72 -9.92
C TYR A 245 3.51 0.02 -9.10
N ARG A 246 2.37 0.39 -9.71
CA ARG A 246 1.29 1.12 -9.05
C ARG A 246 -0.10 0.70 -9.56
N ILE A 247 -1.15 1.22 -8.95
CA ILE A 247 -2.55 1.19 -9.42
C ILE A 247 -3.09 -0.24 -9.56
N PRO A 248 -3.30 -0.95 -8.44
CA PRO A 248 -3.76 -2.33 -8.45
C PRO A 248 -5.22 -2.47 -8.88
N GLY A 249 -5.47 -3.41 -9.79
CA GLY A 249 -6.77 -4.00 -10.06
C GLY A 249 -6.73 -5.50 -9.76
N LEU A 250 -7.84 -6.08 -9.27
CA LEU A 250 -7.93 -7.50 -8.94
C LEU A 250 -9.34 -8.02 -9.24
N ALA A 251 -9.44 -9.11 -9.98
CA ALA A 251 -10.69 -9.80 -10.23
C ALA A 251 -10.52 -11.32 -10.17
N THR A 252 -11.61 -12.03 -9.87
CA THR A 252 -11.67 -13.50 -9.85
C THR A 252 -12.59 -13.95 -10.97
N THR A 253 -12.08 -14.81 -11.86
CA THR A 253 -12.88 -15.36 -12.97
C THR A 253 -13.84 -16.45 -12.49
N PRO A 254 -14.85 -16.83 -13.30
CA PRO A 254 -15.72 -17.98 -13.00
C PRO A 254 -14.98 -19.30 -12.79
N ARG A 255 -13.76 -19.43 -13.30
CA ARG A 255 -12.88 -20.60 -13.10
C ARG A 255 -12.08 -20.53 -11.80
N GLY A 256 -12.19 -19.43 -11.02
CA GLY A 256 -11.42 -19.21 -9.79
C GLY A 256 -10.01 -18.67 -10.02
N THR A 257 -9.69 -18.27 -11.26
CA THR A 257 -8.42 -17.63 -11.58
C THR A 257 -8.42 -16.19 -11.08
N LEU A 258 -7.36 -15.77 -10.41
CA LEU A 258 -7.13 -14.37 -10.05
C LEU A 258 -6.38 -13.66 -11.16
N ILE A 259 -6.86 -12.49 -11.56
CA ILE A 259 -6.25 -11.58 -12.50
C ILE A 259 -5.89 -10.30 -11.76
N GLY A 260 -4.60 -10.07 -11.55
CA GLY A 260 -4.05 -8.84 -10.99
C GLY A 260 -3.50 -7.95 -12.11
N VAL A 261 -3.98 -6.72 -12.22
CA VAL A 261 -3.48 -5.72 -13.19
C VAL A 261 -2.89 -4.53 -12.47
N TYR A 262 -1.93 -3.85 -13.08
CA TYR A 262 -1.25 -2.70 -12.49
C TYR A 262 -0.44 -1.92 -13.52
N ASP A 263 -0.08 -0.67 -13.19
CA ASP A 263 0.89 0.13 -13.95
C ASP A 263 2.29 -0.47 -13.83
N VAL A 264 2.98 -0.57 -14.94
CA VAL A 264 4.40 -0.88 -15.08
C VAL A 264 5.12 0.41 -15.46
N ARG A 265 5.65 1.13 -14.47
CA ARG A 265 6.28 2.44 -14.62
C ARG A 265 7.79 2.29 -14.79
N HIS A 266 8.26 2.37 -16.01
CA HIS A 266 9.64 1.98 -16.36
C HIS A 266 10.70 2.92 -15.78
N ARG A 267 10.50 4.24 -15.79
CA ARG A 267 11.56 5.24 -15.50
C ARG A 267 11.39 5.99 -14.19
N SER A 268 10.18 6.12 -13.67
CA SER A 268 9.90 6.89 -12.45
C SER A 268 8.60 6.44 -11.80
N GLY A 269 8.35 6.87 -10.57
CA GLY A 269 7.07 6.64 -9.90
C GLY A 269 5.95 7.64 -10.26
N GLY A 270 6.20 8.57 -11.21
CA GLY A 270 5.22 9.57 -11.65
C GLY A 270 4.05 8.98 -12.43
N ASP A 271 2.90 9.67 -12.41
CA ASP A 271 1.73 9.33 -13.20
C ASP A 271 1.94 9.74 -14.68
N LEU A 272 0.96 9.43 -15.55
CA LEU A 272 0.94 9.91 -16.94
C LEU A 272 1.06 11.46 -17.01
N PRO A 273 1.82 11.99 -17.96
CA PRO A 273 2.54 11.32 -19.05
C PRO A 273 3.83 10.67 -18.56
N GLY A 274 4.12 9.51 -19.07
CA GLY A 274 5.31 8.73 -18.70
C GLY A 274 5.39 7.43 -19.49
N ASP A 275 6.54 6.79 -19.44
CA ASP A 275 6.80 5.47 -19.99
C ASP A 275 6.15 4.43 -19.05
N ILE A 276 4.87 4.13 -19.31
CA ILE A 276 4.00 3.30 -18.48
C ILE A 276 3.24 2.33 -19.37
N ASP A 277 3.21 1.06 -18.96
CA ASP A 277 2.43 -0.01 -19.57
C ASP A 277 1.42 -0.59 -18.57
N VAL A 278 0.48 -1.39 -19.05
CA VAL A 278 -0.39 -2.20 -18.20
C VAL A 278 0.16 -3.62 -18.11
N GLY A 279 0.62 -3.97 -16.91
CA GLY A 279 1.05 -5.32 -16.57
C GLY A 279 -0.09 -6.15 -16.00
N MET A 280 -0.02 -7.47 -16.21
CA MET A 280 -0.94 -8.44 -15.65
C MET A 280 -0.19 -9.64 -15.07
N SER A 281 -0.60 -10.07 -13.88
CA SER A 281 -0.21 -11.34 -13.25
C SER A 281 -1.43 -12.20 -13.02
N ARG A 282 -1.26 -13.52 -13.26
CA ARG A 282 -2.32 -14.52 -13.18
C ARG A 282 -2.00 -15.56 -12.11
N SER A 283 -3.00 -15.99 -11.34
CA SER A 283 -2.88 -17.06 -10.36
C SER A 283 -4.07 -18.02 -10.46
N VAL A 284 -3.78 -19.33 -10.48
CA VAL A 284 -4.81 -20.40 -10.57
C VAL A 284 -5.01 -21.14 -9.24
N ASP A 285 -4.28 -20.76 -8.20
CA ASP A 285 -4.29 -21.42 -6.88
C ASP A 285 -4.75 -20.49 -5.74
N GLY A 286 -5.51 -19.45 -6.12
CA GLY A 286 -6.05 -18.46 -5.20
C GLY A 286 -4.99 -17.51 -4.64
N GLY A 287 -3.96 -17.19 -5.42
CA GLY A 287 -2.94 -16.20 -5.10
C GLY A 287 -1.77 -16.74 -4.27
N ARG A 288 -1.63 -18.05 -4.12
CA ARG A 288 -0.44 -18.65 -3.48
C ARG A 288 0.79 -18.50 -4.36
N THR A 289 0.62 -18.80 -5.64
CA THR A 289 1.65 -18.58 -6.67
C THR A 289 1.09 -17.73 -7.81
N TRP A 290 1.97 -17.01 -8.47
CA TRP A 290 1.62 -16.11 -9.57
C TRP A 290 2.51 -16.40 -10.77
N GLU A 291 1.89 -16.42 -11.94
CA GLU A 291 2.61 -16.56 -13.20
C GLU A 291 3.48 -15.33 -13.47
N GLN A 292 4.43 -15.47 -14.38
CA GLN A 292 5.26 -14.35 -14.84
C GLN A 292 4.37 -13.24 -15.40
N MET A 293 4.72 -11.99 -15.08
CA MET A 293 4.01 -10.82 -15.59
C MET A 293 3.99 -10.80 -17.12
N LYS A 294 2.83 -10.43 -17.65
CA LYS A 294 2.66 -10.12 -19.08
C LYS A 294 2.29 -8.64 -19.22
N ILE A 295 2.87 -7.95 -20.19
CA ILE A 295 2.35 -6.66 -20.65
C ILE A 295 1.17 -6.95 -21.53
N ILE A 296 0.01 -6.38 -21.20
CA ILE A 296 -1.26 -6.58 -21.94
C ILE A 296 -1.72 -5.34 -22.71
N MET A 297 -1.18 -4.18 -22.39
CA MET A 297 -1.28 -2.96 -23.18
C MET A 297 0.04 -2.21 -23.10
N ASP A 298 0.60 -1.90 -24.24
CA ASP A 298 1.77 -1.04 -24.48
C ASP A 298 1.44 -0.14 -25.69
N MET A 299 1.58 1.17 -25.51
CA MET A 299 1.20 2.18 -26.52
C MET A 299 2.36 3.10 -26.87
N GLY A 300 3.58 2.80 -26.44
CA GLY A 300 4.74 3.71 -26.45
C GLY A 300 5.75 3.51 -27.58
N ASP A 301 5.41 2.85 -28.68
CA ASP A 301 6.36 2.47 -29.73
C ASP A 301 6.89 3.64 -30.59
N ASP A 302 6.29 4.84 -30.52
CA ASP A 302 6.76 5.98 -31.30
C ASP A 302 7.93 6.69 -30.61
N PRO A 303 9.16 6.56 -31.13
CA PRO A 303 10.34 7.14 -30.48
C PRO A 303 10.34 8.68 -30.42
N ARG A 304 9.41 9.35 -31.14
CA ARG A 304 9.21 10.81 -31.06
C ARG A 304 8.52 11.22 -29.76
N TRP A 305 7.86 10.28 -29.07
CA TRP A 305 7.02 10.52 -27.91
C TRP A 305 7.53 9.78 -26.68
N SER A 306 8.59 10.27 -26.07
CA SER A 306 9.17 9.68 -24.84
C SER A 306 8.23 9.72 -23.61
N TYR A 307 7.05 10.31 -23.76
CA TYR A 307 5.99 10.39 -22.73
C TYR A 307 4.70 9.65 -23.16
N ASP A 308 4.75 8.88 -24.23
CA ASP A 308 3.63 8.03 -24.61
C ASP A 308 3.53 6.87 -23.64
N GLY A 309 2.34 6.63 -23.08
CA GLY A 309 2.14 5.58 -22.11
C GLY A 309 0.66 5.32 -21.84
N ILE A 310 0.37 4.17 -21.24
CA ILE A 310 -0.97 3.73 -20.90
C ILE A 310 -1.04 3.23 -19.47
N GLY A 311 -2.00 3.69 -18.66
CA GLY A 311 -2.04 3.35 -17.24
C GLY A 311 -3.41 3.52 -16.59
N ASP A 312 -3.40 3.46 -15.25
CA ASP A 312 -4.58 3.49 -14.38
C ASP A 312 -5.57 2.33 -14.65
N PRO A 313 -5.12 1.04 -14.70
CA PRO A 313 -5.96 -0.05 -15.16
C PRO A 313 -7.18 -0.32 -14.26
N ALA A 314 -8.29 -0.73 -14.87
CA ALA A 314 -9.44 -1.31 -14.21
C ALA A 314 -9.80 -2.65 -14.86
N VAL A 315 -9.91 -3.73 -14.06
CA VAL A 315 -10.28 -5.06 -14.56
C VAL A 315 -11.76 -5.34 -14.31
N LEU A 316 -12.45 -5.96 -15.26
CA LEU A 316 -13.82 -6.42 -15.15
C LEU A 316 -13.91 -7.85 -15.70
N VAL A 317 -14.62 -8.72 -15.02
CA VAL A 317 -14.94 -10.06 -15.50
C VAL A 317 -16.43 -10.11 -15.81
N ASP A 318 -16.77 -10.45 -17.03
CA ASP A 318 -18.15 -10.76 -17.41
C ASP A 318 -18.51 -12.14 -16.83
N ASP A 319 -19.38 -12.14 -15.82
CA ASP A 319 -19.79 -13.36 -15.12
C ASP A 319 -20.62 -14.32 -15.99
N GLN A 320 -21.21 -13.84 -17.10
CA GLN A 320 -22.02 -14.66 -18.00
C GLN A 320 -21.16 -15.39 -19.04
N THR A 321 -20.19 -14.70 -19.64
CA THR A 321 -19.35 -15.25 -20.72
C THR A 321 -17.98 -15.70 -20.23
N GLY A 322 -17.52 -15.21 -19.09
CA GLY A 322 -16.16 -15.39 -18.59
C GLY A 322 -15.14 -14.49 -19.28
N THR A 323 -15.57 -13.57 -20.13
CA THR A 323 -14.68 -12.60 -20.81
C THR A 323 -14.10 -11.64 -19.77
N ILE A 324 -12.79 -11.45 -19.81
CA ILE A 324 -12.08 -10.49 -18.96
C ILE A 324 -11.85 -9.23 -19.78
N TRP A 325 -12.24 -8.08 -19.25
CA TRP A 325 -11.99 -6.77 -19.82
C TRP A 325 -11.02 -6.00 -18.95
N VAL A 326 -10.07 -5.29 -19.56
CA VAL A 326 -9.21 -4.33 -18.87
C VAL A 326 -9.31 -3.00 -19.59
N ALA A 327 -9.71 -1.97 -18.83
CA ALA A 327 -9.74 -0.58 -19.26
C ALA A 327 -8.48 0.13 -18.81
N ALA A 328 -7.91 1.02 -19.64
CA ALA A 328 -6.80 1.89 -19.27
C ALA A 328 -6.81 3.18 -20.08
N THR A 329 -6.09 4.19 -19.63
CA THR A 329 -6.00 5.49 -20.29
C THR A 329 -4.68 5.62 -21.04
N TRP A 330 -4.74 5.80 -22.35
CA TRP A 330 -3.59 6.11 -23.18
C TRP A 330 -3.36 7.62 -23.28
N SER A 331 -2.18 8.07 -22.89
CA SER A 331 -1.71 9.44 -23.02
C SER A 331 -0.74 9.56 -24.18
N HIS A 332 -1.23 9.89 -25.37
CA HIS A 332 -0.36 10.18 -26.50
C HIS A 332 0.40 11.49 -26.28
N GLY A 333 1.73 11.40 -26.17
CA GLY A 333 2.57 12.52 -25.77
C GLY A 333 2.26 12.97 -24.34
N ASN A 334 1.69 14.16 -24.17
CA ASN A 334 1.35 14.71 -22.85
C ASN A 334 -0.18 14.82 -22.61
N ARG A 335 -0.98 14.00 -23.26
CA ARG A 335 -2.46 14.04 -23.16
C ARG A 335 -2.96 13.28 -21.92
N SER A 336 -2.44 13.66 -20.76
CA SER A 336 -2.84 13.17 -19.43
C SER A 336 -3.84 14.12 -18.75
N TRP A 337 -3.99 14.03 -17.45
CA TRP A 337 -4.90 14.84 -16.62
C TRP A 337 -4.82 16.35 -16.86
N ARG A 338 -3.62 16.91 -17.05
CA ARG A 338 -3.40 18.34 -17.28
C ARG A 338 -3.26 18.70 -18.76
N GLY A 339 -2.71 17.81 -19.55
CA GLY A 339 -2.39 18.06 -20.94
C GLY A 339 -3.49 17.75 -21.94
N SER A 340 -4.57 17.07 -21.52
CA SER A 340 -5.75 16.82 -22.33
C SER A 340 -6.58 18.08 -22.53
N GLY A 341 -7.27 18.18 -23.66
CA GLY A 341 -8.18 19.26 -24.01
C GLY A 341 -9.46 18.75 -24.66
N GLN A 342 -10.26 19.67 -25.19
CA GLN A 342 -11.45 19.39 -25.97
C GLN A 342 -11.10 18.58 -27.22
N GLY A 343 -12.07 17.83 -27.76
CA GLY A 343 -11.89 16.93 -28.88
C GLY A 343 -11.91 15.47 -28.50
N ILE A 344 -11.63 14.59 -29.46
CA ILE A 344 -11.72 13.13 -29.33
C ILE A 344 -10.53 12.39 -29.91
N LYS A 345 -9.57 13.10 -30.53
CA LYS A 345 -8.40 12.48 -31.18
C LYS A 345 -7.24 12.31 -30.20
N PRO A 346 -6.31 11.37 -30.44
CA PRO A 346 -5.15 11.15 -29.60
C PRO A 346 -4.27 12.38 -29.35
N ASN A 347 -4.16 13.27 -30.33
CA ASN A 347 -3.40 14.52 -30.20
C ASN A 347 -4.17 15.67 -29.51
N GLU A 348 -5.41 15.45 -29.12
CA GLU A 348 -6.29 16.41 -28.44
C GLU A 348 -6.48 16.05 -26.96
N THR A 349 -6.73 14.78 -26.68
CA THR A 349 -7.10 14.29 -25.36
C THR A 349 -6.60 12.86 -25.14
N GLY A 350 -6.43 12.46 -23.88
CA GLY A 350 -6.18 11.06 -23.53
C GLY A 350 -7.32 10.16 -24.03
N GLN A 351 -6.96 8.92 -24.34
CA GLN A 351 -7.84 7.95 -24.99
C GLN A 351 -8.24 6.86 -24.02
N PHE A 352 -9.49 6.47 -24.01
CA PHE A 352 -10.01 5.36 -23.23
C PHE A 352 -9.87 4.06 -24.04
N MET A 353 -9.00 3.18 -23.57
CA MET A 353 -8.63 1.93 -24.24
C MET A 353 -9.18 0.73 -23.50
N LEU A 354 -9.54 -0.31 -24.22
CA LEU A 354 -9.93 -1.61 -23.69
C LEU A 354 -9.11 -2.71 -24.36
N VAL A 355 -8.81 -3.76 -23.59
CA VAL A 355 -8.45 -5.08 -24.13
C VAL A 355 -9.34 -6.13 -23.49
N ASN A 356 -9.50 -7.28 -24.14
CA ASN A 356 -10.23 -8.40 -23.58
C ASN A 356 -9.50 -9.74 -23.75
N SER A 357 -9.85 -10.69 -22.88
CA SER A 357 -9.43 -12.08 -22.96
C SER A 357 -10.65 -12.99 -22.83
N THR A 358 -10.77 -13.98 -23.71
CA THR A 358 -11.83 -15.00 -23.68
C THR A 358 -11.32 -16.37 -23.25
N ASP A 359 -10.04 -16.48 -22.91
CA ASP A 359 -9.34 -17.71 -22.55
C ASP A 359 -8.76 -17.67 -21.14
N ASP A 360 -9.44 -16.97 -20.22
CA ASP A 360 -9.07 -16.87 -18.80
C ASP A 360 -7.72 -16.16 -18.55
N GLY A 361 -7.41 -15.14 -19.37
CA GLY A 361 -6.22 -14.29 -19.23
C GLY A 361 -4.95 -14.87 -19.87
N LEU A 362 -5.06 -15.93 -20.68
CA LEU A 362 -3.90 -16.51 -21.34
C LEU A 362 -3.45 -15.67 -22.54
N THR A 363 -4.41 -15.20 -23.35
CA THR A 363 -4.17 -14.27 -24.49
C THR A 363 -5.10 -13.08 -24.42
N TRP A 364 -4.71 -11.99 -25.06
CA TRP A 364 -5.42 -10.72 -25.04
C TRP A 364 -5.62 -10.16 -26.44
N SER A 365 -6.71 -9.44 -26.65
CA SER A 365 -6.99 -8.73 -27.90
C SER A 365 -6.01 -7.57 -28.11
N GLU A 366 -5.96 -7.07 -29.37
CA GLU A 366 -5.40 -5.75 -29.64
C GLU A 366 -6.19 -4.66 -28.88
N PRO A 367 -5.56 -3.52 -28.53
CA PRO A 367 -6.24 -2.41 -27.85
C PRO A 367 -7.39 -1.82 -28.68
N ILE A 368 -8.55 -1.68 -28.04
CA ILE A 368 -9.80 -1.16 -28.63
C ILE A 368 -10.02 0.26 -28.08
N ASN A 369 -10.04 1.26 -28.95
CA ASN A 369 -10.28 2.65 -28.56
C ASN A 369 -11.78 2.97 -28.58
N ILE A 370 -12.37 3.21 -27.41
CA ILE A 370 -13.80 3.55 -27.26
C ILE A 370 -14.05 5.03 -26.96
N THR A 371 -13.02 5.89 -26.97
CA THR A 371 -13.13 7.31 -26.63
C THR A 371 -14.27 8.02 -27.37
N ARG A 372 -14.40 7.72 -28.65
CA ARG A 372 -15.47 8.33 -29.51
C ARG A 372 -16.87 7.95 -29.07
N GLN A 373 -17.06 6.82 -28.40
CA GLN A 373 -18.37 6.35 -27.96
C GLN A 373 -18.81 7.04 -26.65
N ILE A 374 -17.85 7.41 -25.80
CA ILE A 374 -18.13 7.78 -24.40
C ILE A 374 -17.76 9.23 -24.05
N LYS A 375 -16.90 9.88 -24.83
CA LYS A 375 -16.44 11.24 -24.50
C LYS A 375 -17.22 12.30 -25.27
N ASP A 376 -17.81 13.26 -24.56
CA ASP A 376 -18.29 14.49 -25.14
C ASP A 376 -17.10 15.30 -25.70
N PRO A 377 -17.13 15.76 -26.97
CA PRO A 377 -16.05 16.58 -27.54
C PRO A 377 -15.71 17.85 -26.74
N ASP A 378 -16.66 18.41 -26.02
CA ASP A 378 -16.47 19.62 -25.23
C ASP A 378 -15.75 19.37 -23.90
N TRP A 379 -15.74 18.15 -23.40
CA TRP A 379 -14.97 17.81 -22.20
C TRP A 379 -13.46 17.83 -22.48
N CYS A 380 -12.68 18.05 -21.43
CA CYS A 380 -11.23 17.99 -21.52
C CYS A 380 -10.69 16.57 -21.50
N PHE A 381 -11.28 15.67 -20.68
CA PHE A 381 -10.72 14.35 -20.45
C PHE A 381 -11.79 13.36 -19.99
N VAL A 382 -11.61 12.08 -20.28
CA VAL A 382 -12.37 10.97 -19.72
C VAL A 382 -11.42 9.82 -19.41
N LEU A 383 -11.58 9.18 -18.24
CA LEU A 383 -10.81 8.01 -17.85
C LEU A 383 -11.61 7.13 -16.88
N GLN A 384 -11.18 5.88 -16.72
CA GLN A 384 -11.80 4.93 -15.79
C GLN A 384 -11.48 5.27 -14.33
N GLY A 385 -12.30 4.79 -13.42
CA GLY A 385 -11.91 4.60 -12.03
C GLY A 385 -11.02 3.36 -11.95
N PRO A 386 -9.74 3.47 -11.55
CA PRO A 386 -8.85 2.33 -11.51
C PRO A 386 -9.32 1.27 -10.51
N GLY A 387 -8.83 0.05 -10.66
CA GLY A 387 -9.17 -1.06 -9.78
C GLY A 387 -10.09 -2.07 -10.44
N LYS A 388 -11.42 -1.97 -10.25
CA LYS A 388 -12.34 -3.01 -10.68
C LYS A 388 -13.69 -2.47 -11.18
N GLY A 389 -14.17 -3.06 -12.28
CA GLY A 389 -15.57 -2.96 -12.74
C GLY A 389 -16.41 -4.15 -12.25
N ILE A 390 -17.68 -4.17 -12.61
CA ILE A 390 -18.65 -5.21 -12.24
C ILE A 390 -19.47 -5.69 -13.44
N THR A 391 -20.02 -6.90 -13.35
CA THR A 391 -21.16 -7.37 -14.11
C THR A 391 -22.41 -7.24 -13.25
N MET A 392 -23.42 -6.51 -13.72
CA MET A 392 -24.71 -6.43 -13.05
C MET A 392 -25.49 -7.74 -13.22
N ARG A 393 -26.55 -7.93 -12.40
CA ARG A 393 -27.38 -9.14 -12.42
C ARG A 393 -28.08 -9.38 -13.77
N ASP A 394 -28.33 -8.32 -14.53
CA ASP A 394 -28.90 -8.40 -15.88
C ASP A 394 -27.86 -8.64 -16.98
N GLY A 395 -26.57 -8.71 -16.61
CA GLY A 395 -25.44 -8.90 -17.52
C GLY A 395 -24.82 -7.60 -18.01
N THR A 396 -25.32 -6.44 -17.63
CA THR A 396 -24.69 -5.16 -17.99
C THR A 396 -23.29 -5.06 -17.38
N LEU A 397 -22.30 -4.75 -18.21
CA LEU A 397 -20.93 -4.51 -17.80
C LEU A 397 -20.76 -3.04 -17.38
N VAL A 398 -20.17 -2.77 -16.23
CA VAL A 398 -20.03 -1.40 -15.70
C VAL A 398 -18.63 -1.15 -15.16
N PHE A 399 -17.98 -0.13 -15.65
CA PHE A 399 -16.82 0.48 -15.04
C PHE A 399 -17.21 1.78 -14.32
N ALA A 400 -16.67 2.04 -13.15
CA ALA A 400 -16.60 3.38 -12.62
C ALA A 400 -15.69 4.23 -13.53
N ALA A 401 -16.01 5.50 -13.67
CA ALA A 401 -15.30 6.42 -14.55
C ALA A 401 -15.32 7.85 -14.00
N GLN A 402 -14.60 8.72 -14.65
CA GLN A 402 -14.56 10.15 -14.36
C GLN A 402 -14.30 10.94 -15.64
N TYR A 403 -14.76 12.18 -15.67
CA TYR A 403 -14.42 13.11 -16.74
C TYR A 403 -14.08 14.49 -16.18
N GLN A 404 -13.32 15.25 -16.94
CA GLN A 404 -13.12 16.69 -16.71
C GLN A 404 -14.01 17.47 -17.67
N ASP A 405 -14.77 18.38 -17.12
CA ASP A 405 -15.61 19.30 -17.88
C ASP A 405 -14.80 20.22 -18.81
N SER A 406 -15.48 21.05 -19.56
CA SER A 406 -14.88 22.03 -20.48
C SER A 406 -13.97 23.02 -19.74
N PRO A 407 -13.06 23.70 -20.46
CA PRO A 407 -12.24 24.77 -19.87
C PRO A 407 -13.10 25.92 -19.30
N ASP A 408 -14.25 26.21 -19.93
CA ASP A 408 -15.17 27.27 -19.50
C ASP A 408 -15.77 26.98 -18.10
N ASN A 409 -15.93 25.71 -17.77
CA ASN A 409 -16.36 25.22 -16.45
C ASN A 409 -15.17 24.91 -15.52
N GLY A 410 -13.97 25.41 -15.82
CA GLY A 410 -12.78 25.26 -15.00
C GLY A 410 -12.22 23.84 -14.97
N ARG A 411 -12.53 23.00 -15.94
CA ARG A 411 -12.13 21.57 -16.01
C ARG A 411 -12.56 20.81 -14.74
N LEU A 412 -13.73 21.12 -14.21
CA LEU A 412 -14.23 20.50 -12.98
C LEU A 412 -14.37 18.99 -13.17
N PRO A 413 -13.79 18.15 -12.30
CA PRO A 413 -13.91 16.71 -12.45
C PRO A 413 -15.20 16.18 -11.84
N HIS A 414 -15.75 15.14 -12.48
CA HIS A 414 -16.96 14.44 -12.04
C HIS A 414 -16.74 12.94 -12.14
N SER A 415 -17.04 12.20 -11.06
CA SER A 415 -17.18 10.75 -11.12
C SER A 415 -18.46 10.39 -11.89
N THR A 416 -18.43 9.27 -12.61
CA THR A 416 -19.54 8.73 -13.39
C THR A 416 -19.37 7.22 -13.56
N ILE A 417 -20.16 6.60 -14.43
CA ILE A 417 -20.03 5.21 -14.89
C ILE A 417 -19.97 5.14 -16.41
N ILE A 418 -19.26 4.11 -16.90
CA ILE A 418 -19.28 3.68 -18.31
C ILE A 418 -19.86 2.26 -18.32
N TYR A 419 -20.76 1.97 -19.24
CA TYR A 419 -21.44 0.68 -19.27
C TYR A 419 -21.71 0.16 -20.67
N SER A 420 -21.82 -1.17 -20.78
CA SER A 420 -22.21 -1.90 -22.00
C SER A 420 -23.34 -2.87 -21.68
N GLN A 421 -24.36 -2.90 -22.53
CA GLN A 421 -25.51 -3.79 -22.44
C GLN A 421 -25.53 -4.86 -23.57
N ASP A 422 -24.45 -4.94 -24.33
CA ASP A 422 -24.29 -5.83 -25.48
C ASP A 422 -22.96 -6.58 -25.47
N ASN A 423 -22.53 -6.99 -24.26
CA ASN A 423 -21.32 -7.76 -23.99
C ASN A 423 -20.03 -7.07 -24.50
N GLY A 424 -19.95 -5.74 -24.37
CA GLY A 424 -18.75 -4.96 -24.70
C GLY A 424 -18.64 -4.53 -26.16
N VAL A 425 -19.68 -4.72 -26.99
CA VAL A 425 -19.68 -4.27 -28.40
C VAL A 425 -19.79 -2.75 -28.46
N THR A 426 -20.72 -2.17 -27.70
CA THR A 426 -20.89 -0.72 -27.57
C THR A 426 -20.87 -0.27 -26.12
N TRP A 427 -20.38 0.96 -25.90
CA TRP A 427 -20.23 1.55 -24.58
C TRP A 427 -20.93 2.90 -24.50
N ASN A 428 -21.54 3.16 -23.36
CA ASN A 428 -22.24 4.38 -23.02
C ASN A 428 -21.65 4.99 -21.74
N ILE A 429 -21.90 6.28 -21.52
CA ILE A 429 -21.46 6.98 -20.31
C ILE A 429 -22.64 7.67 -19.62
N GLY A 430 -22.64 7.66 -18.28
CA GLY A 430 -23.59 8.41 -17.48
C GLY A 430 -23.22 9.89 -17.33
N THR A 431 -24.09 10.66 -16.68
CA THR A 431 -23.84 12.05 -16.29
C THR A 431 -22.92 12.13 -15.08
N GLY A 432 -22.42 13.32 -14.73
CA GLY A 432 -21.61 13.55 -13.52
C GLY A 432 -22.41 13.29 -12.25
N ALA A 433 -21.88 12.44 -11.38
CA ALA A 433 -22.53 12.06 -10.14
C ALA A 433 -22.41 13.13 -9.05
N PHE A 434 -21.25 13.77 -8.96
CA PHE A 434 -21.00 14.83 -7.97
C PHE A 434 -19.77 15.66 -8.38
N ASP A 435 -19.82 16.96 -8.08
CA ASP A 435 -18.77 17.92 -8.40
C ASP A 435 -17.48 17.64 -7.63
N ASP A 436 -16.35 17.89 -8.28
CA ASP A 436 -15.01 17.76 -7.73
C ASP A 436 -14.71 16.38 -7.11
N THR A 437 -15.25 15.36 -7.79
CA THR A 437 -14.96 13.95 -7.52
C THR A 437 -14.20 13.33 -8.68
N THR A 438 -13.41 12.32 -8.38
CA THR A 438 -12.51 11.67 -9.34
C THR A 438 -12.67 10.15 -9.28
N GLU A 439 -11.60 9.41 -9.08
CA GLU A 439 -11.58 7.94 -9.03
C GLU A 439 -12.67 7.38 -8.10
N SER A 440 -13.35 6.36 -8.54
CA SER A 440 -14.49 5.79 -7.84
C SER A 440 -14.60 4.29 -8.02
N GLN A 441 -15.39 3.67 -7.16
CA GLN A 441 -15.79 2.27 -7.28
C GLN A 441 -17.29 2.15 -7.36
N VAL A 442 -17.78 1.21 -8.18
CA VAL A 442 -19.19 0.95 -8.41
C VAL A 442 -19.55 -0.46 -7.95
N ILE A 443 -20.71 -0.60 -7.30
CA ILE A 443 -21.35 -1.89 -7.01
C ILE A 443 -22.84 -1.83 -7.28
N GLU A 444 -23.46 -2.99 -7.57
CA GLU A 444 -24.90 -3.13 -7.64
C GLU A 444 -25.45 -3.51 -6.25
N VAL A 445 -26.02 -2.55 -5.53
CA VAL A 445 -26.54 -2.77 -4.16
C VAL A 445 -27.91 -3.44 -4.13
N GLU A 446 -28.75 -3.20 -5.14
CA GLU A 446 -30.06 -3.84 -5.39
C GLU A 446 -30.20 -4.06 -6.89
N PRO A 447 -31.07 -4.97 -7.38
CA PRO A 447 -31.24 -5.17 -8.82
C PRO A 447 -31.51 -3.85 -9.54
N GLY A 448 -30.62 -3.49 -10.48
CA GLY A 448 -30.69 -2.25 -11.26
C GLY A 448 -30.33 -0.98 -10.48
N VAL A 449 -29.85 -1.08 -9.24
CA VAL A 449 -29.45 0.07 -8.42
C VAL A 449 -27.93 0.07 -8.19
N LEU A 450 -27.25 1.06 -8.72
CA LEU A 450 -25.81 1.21 -8.57
C LEU A 450 -25.47 2.21 -7.47
N MET A 451 -24.50 1.84 -6.62
CA MET A 451 -23.83 2.72 -5.68
C MET A 451 -22.44 3.07 -6.22
N LEU A 452 -22.15 4.36 -6.33
CA LEU A 452 -20.85 4.90 -6.71
C LEU A 452 -20.18 5.54 -5.49
N ASN A 453 -19.03 5.03 -5.11
CA ASN A 453 -18.22 5.53 -3.99
C ASN A 453 -17.02 6.30 -4.54
N CYS A 454 -17.03 7.64 -4.40
CA CYS A 454 -16.16 8.56 -5.10
C CYS A 454 -15.06 9.13 -4.19
N ARG A 455 -13.87 9.25 -4.73
CA ARG A 455 -12.78 10.07 -4.19
C ARG A 455 -13.18 11.53 -4.29
N TYR A 456 -13.08 12.26 -3.16
CA TYR A 456 -13.50 13.65 -3.07
C TYR A 456 -12.31 14.58 -2.85
N ASN A 457 -12.14 15.56 -3.72
CA ASN A 457 -10.95 16.43 -3.69
C ASN A 457 -10.98 17.52 -2.62
N ARG A 458 -12.14 17.84 -2.06
CA ARG A 458 -12.29 18.98 -1.12
C ARG A 458 -12.19 18.63 0.35
N GLN A 459 -12.52 17.38 0.72
CA GLN A 459 -12.58 16.94 2.12
C GLN A 459 -12.02 15.53 2.25
N GLY A 460 -11.50 15.18 3.43
CA GLY A 460 -10.97 13.84 3.72
C GLY A 460 -12.07 12.79 4.01
N VAL A 461 -13.14 12.76 3.21
CA VAL A 461 -14.27 11.82 3.31
C VAL A 461 -14.74 11.41 1.93
N ARG A 462 -15.35 10.23 1.82
CA ARG A 462 -15.90 9.72 0.57
C ARG A 462 -17.26 10.33 0.26
N VAL A 463 -17.50 10.63 -1.02
CA VAL A 463 -18.83 10.92 -1.57
C VAL A 463 -19.45 9.62 -2.04
N VAL A 464 -20.72 9.39 -1.69
CA VAL A 464 -21.46 8.19 -2.08
C VAL A 464 -22.75 8.59 -2.79
N MET A 465 -22.92 8.13 -4.03
CA MET A 465 -24.04 8.46 -4.90
C MET A 465 -24.75 7.19 -5.34
N ILE A 466 -26.05 7.30 -5.63
CA ILE A 466 -26.91 6.21 -6.10
C ILE A 466 -27.55 6.60 -7.43
N THR A 467 -27.60 5.66 -8.37
CA THR A 467 -28.38 5.78 -9.61
C THR A 467 -29.28 4.56 -9.81
N ARG A 468 -30.43 4.76 -10.46
CA ARG A 468 -31.42 3.73 -10.81
C ARG A 468 -31.72 3.69 -12.31
N ASP A 469 -31.01 4.50 -13.08
CA ASP A 469 -31.22 4.77 -14.51
C ASP A 469 -29.89 4.83 -15.27
N MET A 470 -28.94 3.98 -14.87
CA MET A 470 -27.61 3.86 -15.49
C MET A 470 -26.85 5.20 -15.57
N GLY A 471 -26.96 6.00 -14.50
CA GLY A 471 -26.24 7.26 -14.38
C GLY A 471 -26.87 8.43 -15.13
N ALA A 472 -28.08 8.31 -15.64
CA ALA A 472 -28.80 9.46 -16.21
C ALA A 472 -29.13 10.49 -15.11
N THR A 473 -29.48 10.01 -13.90
CA THR A 473 -29.66 10.84 -12.71
C THR A 473 -28.98 10.22 -11.48
N TRP A 474 -28.63 11.07 -10.51
CA TRP A 474 -27.92 10.68 -9.31
C TRP A 474 -28.58 11.21 -8.04
N GLN A 475 -28.62 10.40 -7.01
CA GLN A 475 -29.10 10.76 -5.68
C GLN A 475 -27.99 10.59 -4.66
N LYS A 476 -27.85 11.54 -3.76
CA LYS A 476 -26.88 11.46 -2.67
C LYS A 476 -27.29 10.40 -1.65
N HIS A 477 -26.42 9.43 -1.41
CA HIS A 477 -26.65 8.44 -0.36
C HIS A 477 -26.58 9.08 1.03
N ILE A 478 -27.34 8.57 2.00
CA ILE A 478 -27.42 9.15 3.37
C ILE A 478 -26.06 9.19 4.09
N THR A 479 -25.15 8.27 3.76
CA THR A 479 -23.80 8.19 4.35
C THR A 479 -22.75 9.02 3.64
N SER A 480 -23.09 9.62 2.49
CA SER A 480 -22.18 10.46 1.71
C SER A 480 -21.57 11.57 2.57
N GLN A 481 -20.27 11.72 2.52
CA GLN A 481 -19.48 12.71 3.26
C GLN A 481 -19.56 12.57 4.80
N ARG A 482 -19.88 11.36 5.33
CA ARG A 482 -20.09 11.12 6.76
C ARG A 482 -19.40 9.88 7.31
N SER A 483 -19.34 8.79 6.56
CA SER A 483 -19.06 7.46 7.14
C SER A 483 -17.67 6.92 6.84
N LEU A 484 -17.06 7.26 5.73
CA LEU A 484 -15.78 6.72 5.28
C LEU A 484 -14.74 7.82 5.20
N ILE A 485 -13.74 7.74 6.09
CA ILE A 485 -12.59 8.66 6.11
C ILE A 485 -11.68 8.31 4.95
N GLU A 486 -11.13 9.35 4.32
CA GLU A 486 -10.09 9.24 3.32
C GLU A 486 -9.11 10.40 3.46
N PRO A 487 -7.83 10.12 3.72
CA PRO A 487 -6.85 11.18 3.82
C PRO A 487 -6.36 11.58 2.42
N GLY A 488 -6.44 12.86 2.12
CA GLY A 488 -5.71 13.45 1.01
C GLY A 488 -5.97 12.81 -0.36
N ALA A 489 -7.23 12.55 -0.69
CA ALA A 489 -7.67 12.07 -1.99
C ALA A 489 -6.93 10.77 -2.45
N CYS A 490 -7.45 9.62 -2.09
CA CYS A 490 -6.92 8.31 -2.44
C CYS A 490 -8.00 7.44 -3.11
N MET A 491 -7.61 6.56 -4.01
CA MET A 491 -8.48 5.49 -4.50
C MET A 491 -8.84 4.53 -3.37
N ALA A 492 -9.97 3.86 -3.47
CA ALA A 492 -10.44 2.84 -2.54
C ALA A 492 -11.00 1.64 -3.32
N SER A 493 -11.21 0.52 -2.64
CA SER A 493 -11.91 -0.63 -3.19
C SER A 493 -13.24 -0.83 -2.46
N LEU A 494 -14.29 -1.15 -3.21
CA LEU A 494 -15.62 -1.47 -2.69
C LEU A 494 -16.15 -2.69 -3.42
N ILE A 495 -16.55 -3.73 -2.67
CA ILE A 495 -17.17 -4.94 -3.23
C ILE A 495 -18.39 -5.38 -2.42
N ASP A 496 -19.35 -6.02 -3.09
CA ASP A 496 -20.45 -6.77 -2.47
C ASP A 496 -20.09 -8.26 -2.48
N VAL A 497 -19.88 -8.84 -1.30
CA VAL A 497 -19.50 -10.25 -1.14
C VAL A 497 -20.50 -11.18 -1.81
N LYS A 498 -21.80 -10.86 -1.75
CA LYS A 498 -22.84 -11.68 -2.34
C LYS A 498 -22.78 -11.70 -3.87
N THR A 499 -22.57 -10.55 -4.48
CA THR A 499 -22.40 -10.44 -5.93
C THR A 499 -21.10 -11.10 -6.39
N GLU A 500 -19.98 -10.80 -5.74
CA GLU A 500 -18.66 -11.38 -6.03
C GLU A 500 -18.64 -12.91 -5.97
N THR A 501 -19.42 -13.51 -5.08
CA THR A 501 -19.51 -14.97 -4.90
C THR A 501 -20.66 -15.60 -5.69
N ARG A 502 -21.23 -14.89 -6.65
CA ARG A 502 -22.38 -15.34 -7.44
C ARG A 502 -23.52 -15.83 -6.57
N HIS A 503 -23.86 -15.02 -5.55
CA HIS A 503 -24.90 -15.25 -4.56
C HIS A 503 -24.70 -16.44 -3.61
N LYS A 504 -23.51 -17.03 -3.55
CA LYS A 504 -23.17 -18.10 -2.60
C LYS A 504 -22.67 -17.55 -1.25
N GLY A 505 -22.08 -16.36 -1.23
CA GLY A 505 -21.53 -15.72 -0.04
C GLY A 505 -22.58 -14.99 0.81
N GLN A 506 -22.13 -14.42 1.90
CA GLN A 506 -22.94 -13.67 2.86
C GLN A 506 -23.18 -12.22 2.40
N ASP A 507 -24.20 -11.60 2.97
CA ASP A 507 -24.63 -10.23 2.65
C ASP A 507 -23.79 -9.20 3.41
N TRP A 508 -22.58 -8.90 2.88
CA TRP A 508 -21.63 -7.92 3.40
C TRP A 508 -21.14 -7.02 2.28
N LEU A 509 -21.06 -5.72 2.53
CA LEU A 509 -20.20 -4.85 1.74
C LEU A 509 -18.82 -4.74 2.38
N LEU A 510 -17.77 -4.83 1.58
CA LEU A 510 -16.39 -4.61 2.01
C LEU A 510 -15.82 -3.37 1.35
N PHE A 511 -15.11 -2.57 2.14
CA PHE A 511 -14.44 -1.37 1.69
C PHE A 511 -12.99 -1.38 2.17
N SER A 512 -12.03 -1.05 1.30
CA SER A 512 -10.62 -0.97 1.65
C SER A 512 -10.02 0.36 1.22
N ASN A 513 -9.33 1.02 2.15
CA ASN A 513 -8.54 2.22 1.90
C ASN A 513 -7.57 2.49 3.07
N PRO A 514 -6.69 3.52 2.97
CA PRO A 514 -5.99 4.05 4.14
C PRO A 514 -6.98 4.58 5.19
N ASP A 515 -7.01 4.01 6.40
CA ASP A 515 -7.91 4.42 7.49
C ASP A 515 -7.22 5.44 8.42
N SER A 516 -6.82 6.57 7.88
CA SER A 516 -6.04 7.60 8.57
C SER A 516 -6.50 9.00 8.14
N SER A 517 -6.40 9.97 9.02
CA SER A 517 -6.58 11.40 8.71
C SER A 517 -5.25 12.12 8.40
N ALA A 518 -4.11 11.42 8.53
CA ALA A 518 -2.77 12.01 8.47
C ALA A 518 -1.93 11.57 7.26
N GLY A 519 -2.55 11.00 6.21
CA GLY A 519 -1.86 10.55 5.01
C GLY A 519 -2.23 9.12 4.61
N ARG A 520 -1.61 8.61 3.55
CA ARG A 520 -1.86 7.28 3.01
C ARG A 520 -1.09 6.21 3.80
N ASN A 521 -1.66 5.80 4.93
CA ASN A 521 -1.17 4.76 5.82
C ASN A 521 -2.37 4.03 6.45
N HIS A 522 -2.16 2.94 7.17
CA HIS A 522 -3.21 2.12 7.78
C HIS A 522 -4.16 1.51 6.74
N ILE A 523 -3.62 0.78 5.77
CA ILE A 523 -4.43 0.01 4.82
C ILE A 523 -5.34 -0.93 5.60
N THR A 524 -6.65 -0.72 5.49
CA THR A 524 -7.64 -1.37 6.35
C THR A 524 -8.83 -1.84 5.53
N ILE A 525 -9.24 -3.10 5.72
CA ILE A 525 -10.53 -3.62 5.24
C ILE A 525 -11.60 -3.30 6.29
N LYS A 526 -12.73 -2.76 5.84
CA LYS A 526 -13.91 -2.43 6.63
C LYS A 526 -15.10 -3.20 6.09
N ALA A 527 -16.00 -3.67 6.96
CA ALA A 527 -17.21 -4.37 6.54
C ALA A 527 -18.47 -3.65 7.04
N SER A 528 -19.49 -3.63 6.17
CA SER A 528 -20.82 -3.13 6.45
C SER A 528 -21.82 -4.28 6.43
N PRO A 529 -22.63 -4.47 7.52
CA PRO A 529 -23.64 -5.52 7.59
C PRO A 529 -25.00 -5.11 6.97
N ASP A 530 -25.13 -3.85 6.55
CA ASP A 530 -26.39 -3.18 6.24
C ASP A 530 -26.32 -2.36 4.93
N ARG A 531 -25.64 -2.90 3.92
CA ARG A 531 -25.51 -2.32 2.58
C ARG A 531 -24.94 -0.90 2.56
N GLY A 532 -23.94 -0.65 3.41
CA GLY A 532 -23.21 0.62 3.45
C GLY A 532 -23.84 1.69 4.32
N LEU A 533 -24.92 1.39 5.05
CA LEU A 533 -25.52 2.35 6.00
C LEU A 533 -24.62 2.59 7.21
N THR A 534 -23.96 1.54 7.72
CA THR A 534 -22.99 1.66 8.80
C THR A 534 -21.68 0.92 8.50
N TRP A 535 -20.58 1.41 9.08
CA TRP A 535 -19.23 0.83 8.99
C TRP A 535 -18.62 0.69 10.40
N PRO A 536 -19.08 -0.29 11.20
CA PRO A 536 -18.72 -0.41 12.60
C PRO A 536 -17.22 -0.65 12.81
N LYS A 537 -16.65 -0.08 13.89
CA LYS A 537 -15.22 -0.21 14.21
C LYS A 537 -14.80 -1.66 14.47
N GLN A 538 -15.68 -2.48 15.05
CA GLN A 538 -15.42 -3.91 15.29
C GLN A 538 -15.37 -4.75 14.00
N HIS A 539 -15.75 -4.21 12.85
CA HIS A 539 -15.68 -4.85 11.54
C HIS A 539 -14.59 -4.20 10.70
N ARG A 540 -13.41 -4.04 11.29
CA ARG A 540 -12.21 -3.51 10.62
C ARG A 540 -11.03 -4.45 10.84
N LEU A 541 -10.21 -4.58 9.81
CA LEU A 541 -8.96 -5.32 9.86
C LEU A 541 -7.85 -4.46 9.25
N LEU A 542 -6.91 -4.05 10.08
CA LEU A 542 -5.68 -3.39 9.65
C LEU A 542 -4.73 -4.42 9.02
N LEU A 543 -4.20 -4.12 7.85
CA LEU A 543 -3.28 -4.98 7.10
C LEU A 543 -1.84 -4.44 7.10
N ASP A 544 -1.68 -3.13 6.95
CA ASP A 544 -0.39 -2.45 6.85
C ASP A 544 -0.53 -1.03 7.42
N GLU A 545 0.18 -0.75 8.51
CA GLU A 545 0.06 0.54 9.19
C GLU A 545 0.99 1.62 8.66
N GLU A 546 2.04 1.25 7.93
CA GLU A 546 3.03 2.20 7.44
C GLU A 546 2.56 2.94 6.19
N SER A 547 3.24 4.04 5.87
CA SER A 547 2.90 4.87 4.70
C SER A 547 3.28 4.18 3.40
N SER A 548 2.36 4.21 2.44
CA SER A 548 2.52 3.67 1.10
C SER A 548 1.86 4.58 0.07
N ALA A 549 1.74 4.17 -1.18
CA ALA A 549 0.97 4.89 -2.19
C ALA A 549 -0.56 4.76 -1.98
N GLY A 550 -1.02 3.69 -1.30
CA GLY A 550 -2.31 3.61 -0.63
C GLY A 550 -3.48 3.04 -1.42
N TYR A 551 -3.32 2.74 -2.70
CA TYR A 551 -4.38 2.15 -3.52
C TYR A 551 -4.55 0.67 -3.19
N SER A 552 -5.77 0.17 -3.28
CA SER A 552 -6.09 -1.24 -3.06
C SER A 552 -7.25 -1.69 -3.94
N CYS A 553 -7.27 -2.99 -4.28
CA CYS A 553 -8.37 -3.63 -4.96
C CYS A 553 -8.65 -5.00 -4.35
N MET A 554 -9.92 -5.28 -4.06
CA MET A 554 -10.39 -6.54 -3.49
C MET A 554 -11.18 -7.35 -4.50
N SER A 555 -11.11 -8.67 -4.38
CA SER A 555 -12.03 -9.62 -5.01
C SER A 555 -12.23 -10.83 -4.09
N MET A 556 -13.39 -11.47 -4.12
CA MET A 556 -13.58 -12.72 -3.40
C MET A 556 -12.90 -13.86 -4.15
N ILE A 557 -12.05 -14.63 -3.46
CA ILE A 557 -11.41 -15.83 -3.99
C ILE A 557 -12.40 -17.00 -3.96
N ASP A 558 -13.10 -17.10 -2.84
CA ASP A 558 -14.16 -18.06 -2.56
C ASP A 558 -15.22 -17.42 -1.63
N GLU A 559 -16.20 -18.18 -1.18
CA GLU A 559 -17.29 -17.68 -0.34
C GLU A 559 -16.85 -17.02 0.98
N ASP A 560 -15.68 -17.41 1.50
CA ASP A 560 -15.17 -17.03 2.82
C ASP A 560 -13.80 -16.32 2.77
N THR A 561 -13.18 -16.19 1.59
CA THR A 561 -11.81 -15.67 1.45
C THR A 561 -11.77 -14.46 0.53
N ILE A 562 -11.28 -13.36 1.07
CA ILE A 562 -10.99 -12.12 0.36
C ILE A 562 -9.57 -12.20 -0.19
N GLY A 563 -9.37 -11.92 -1.47
CA GLY A 563 -8.10 -11.52 -2.06
C GLY A 563 -8.01 -10.01 -2.06
N ILE A 564 -6.87 -9.47 -1.66
CA ILE A 564 -6.59 -8.03 -1.75
C ILE A 564 -5.21 -7.80 -2.35
N LEU A 565 -5.17 -7.03 -3.42
CA LEU A 565 -3.95 -6.51 -4.03
C LEU A 565 -3.86 -5.02 -3.69
N TYR A 566 -2.74 -4.59 -3.09
CA TYR A 566 -2.61 -3.20 -2.66
C TYR A 566 -1.17 -2.70 -2.75
N GLU A 567 -1.04 -1.39 -2.83
CA GLU A 567 0.23 -0.69 -2.72
C GLU A 567 0.68 -0.72 -1.25
N GLY A 568 1.58 -1.64 -0.93
CA GLY A 568 2.03 -1.89 0.43
C GLY A 568 3.25 -1.06 0.82
N SER A 569 3.54 -1.04 2.11
CA SER A 569 4.74 -0.40 2.65
C SER A 569 6.00 -1.25 2.47
N GLN A 570 5.84 -2.56 2.26
CA GLN A 570 6.93 -3.54 2.16
C GLN A 570 7.18 -4.03 0.72
N ALA A 571 6.20 -3.88 -0.16
CA ALA A 571 6.30 -4.17 -1.59
C ALA A 571 5.38 -3.24 -2.36
N HIS A 572 5.68 -2.92 -3.63
CA HIS A 572 4.86 -2.05 -4.47
C HIS A 572 3.48 -2.65 -4.72
N MET A 573 3.44 -3.96 -5.06
CA MET A 573 2.21 -4.74 -5.16
C MET A 573 2.26 -5.86 -4.12
N THR A 574 1.49 -5.71 -3.07
CA THR A 574 1.33 -6.69 -2.00
C THR A 574 0.00 -7.41 -2.17
N PHE A 575 0.04 -8.74 -2.22
CA PHE A 575 -1.16 -9.56 -2.23
C PHE A 575 -1.33 -10.29 -0.88
N GLN A 576 -2.54 -10.26 -0.33
CA GLN A 576 -2.90 -11.04 0.86
C GLN A 576 -4.22 -11.78 0.69
N ARG A 577 -4.33 -12.92 1.38
CA ARG A 577 -5.56 -13.68 1.58
C ARG A 577 -6.10 -13.41 2.97
N VAL A 578 -7.36 -13.03 3.06
CA VAL A 578 -7.99 -12.68 4.33
C VAL A 578 -9.30 -13.45 4.47
N LYS A 579 -9.43 -14.26 5.52
CA LYS A 579 -10.73 -14.89 5.79
C LYS A 579 -11.75 -13.82 6.23
N LEU A 580 -12.93 -13.84 5.63
CA LEU A 580 -14.02 -12.90 5.92
C LEU A 580 -14.30 -12.78 7.42
N ARG A 581 -14.27 -13.91 8.16
CA ARG A 581 -14.44 -13.95 9.62
C ARG A 581 -13.44 -13.09 10.40
N ASN A 582 -12.27 -12.84 9.85
CA ASN A 582 -11.25 -11.99 10.48
C ASN A 582 -11.61 -10.49 10.40
N VAL A 583 -12.48 -10.11 9.47
CA VAL A 583 -13.00 -8.75 9.33
C VAL A 583 -14.30 -8.58 10.11
N VAL A 584 -15.21 -9.54 10.01
CA VAL A 584 -16.57 -9.41 10.56
C VAL A 584 -16.74 -10.03 11.95
N GLY A 585 -15.81 -10.89 12.39
CA GLY A 585 -15.88 -11.65 13.65
C GLY A 585 -16.54 -13.03 13.48
N ALA A 586 -15.93 -14.06 14.10
CA ALA A 586 -16.35 -15.46 13.94
C ALA A 586 -17.81 -15.74 14.37
N GLN A 587 -18.26 -15.13 15.46
CA GLN A 587 -19.60 -15.35 16.01
C GLN A 587 -20.75 -14.86 15.10
N LEU A 588 -20.49 -13.92 14.20
CA LEU A 588 -21.51 -13.38 13.29
C LEU A 588 -21.73 -14.25 12.06
N ILE A 589 -20.72 -15.01 11.66
CA ILE A 589 -20.82 -15.97 10.55
C ILE A 589 -21.72 -17.15 10.95
N GLU A 590 -21.59 -17.68 12.16
CA GLU A 590 -22.41 -18.80 12.67
C GLU A 590 -23.88 -18.40 12.82
N LYS A 591 -24.19 -17.23 13.39
CA LYS A 591 -25.56 -16.73 13.55
C LYS A 591 -26.31 -16.48 12.24
N LYS A 592 -25.60 -16.16 11.16
CA LYS A 592 -26.23 -15.98 9.84
C LYS A 592 -26.50 -17.33 9.14
N LYS A 593 -25.65 -18.34 9.34
CA LYS A 593 -25.92 -19.72 8.83
C LYS A 593 -27.20 -20.32 9.42
N ASP A 594 -27.43 -20.12 10.70
CA ASP A 594 -28.64 -20.62 11.38
C ASP A 594 -29.95 -19.92 10.94
N ARG A 595 -29.89 -18.71 10.41
CA ARG A 595 -31.09 -17.97 9.93
C ARG A 595 -31.46 -18.29 8.48
N THR A 596 -30.56 -18.84 7.69
CA THR A 596 -30.83 -19.26 6.30
C THR A 596 -31.32 -20.70 6.19
N THR A 597 -31.29 -21.47 7.29
CA THR A 597 -31.78 -22.86 7.38
C THR A 597 -33.11 -22.98 8.09
N LYS A 598 -33.78 -21.89 8.37
CA LYS A 598 -35.20 -21.80 8.82
C LYS A 598 -35.94 -20.98 7.77
#